data_8d27e3fb655203704be9a57564e27a36
#
_entry.id   8d27e3fb655203704be9a57564e27a36
#
_cell.length_a   1.000
_cell.length_b   1.000
_cell.length_c   1.000
_cell.angle_alpha   90.00
_cell.angle_beta   90.00
_cell.angle_gamma   90.00
#
_symmetry.space_group_name_H-M   'P 1'
#
loop_
_entity.id
_entity.type
_entity.pdbx_description
1 polymer ?
#
loop_
_entity_poly.entity_id
_entity_poly.type
_entity_poly.pdbx_seq_one_letter_code
_entity_poly.pdbx_strand_id
1 'polypeptide(L)'
;AWKPTMSRSMSKTQLALLRTAWAALRPGGRLVYATCSLSEQENDHVVRAFLTSTPQAHVVRTDSLVHFCQQTEYGYFALPDYVIPGTDQRSPWGPLYICMLEKP
;
A
#
# COMPACT_ATOMS: atom_id res chain seq x y z
N ALA A 1 -23.77 0.66 2.61
CA ALA A 1 -22.87 1.07 3.70
C ALA A 1 -21.70 0.09 3.83
N TRP A 2 -20.56 0.57 4.18
CA TRP A 2 -19.38 -0.25 4.43
C TRP A 2 -19.58 -1.14 5.65
N LYS A 3 -19.16 -2.40 5.56
CA LYS A 3 -19.26 -3.37 6.67
C LYS A 3 -17.91 -4.04 6.90
N PRO A 4 -17.56 -4.40 8.16
CA PRO A 4 -16.31 -5.09 8.45
C PRO A 4 -16.13 -6.41 7.67
N THR A 5 -17.22 -7.11 7.41
CA THR A 5 -17.19 -8.36 6.63
C THR A 5 -16.77 -8.12 5.18
N MET A 6 -17.15 -6.97 4.59
CA MET A 6 -16.72 -6.59 3.24
C MET A 6 -15.20 -6.35 3.20
N SER A 7 -14.67 -5.67 4.22
CA SER A 7 -13.24 -5.42 4.31
C SER A 7 -12.43 -6.72 4.40
N ARG A 8 -12.90 -7.70 5.15
CA ARG A 8 -12.22 -9.00 5.25
C ARG A 8 -12.21 -9.73 3.91
N SER A 9 -13.34 -9.73 3.21
CA SER A 9 -13.44 -10.37 1.89
C SER A 9 -12.50 -9.71 0.89
N MET A 10 -12.45 -8.37 0.87
CA MET A 10 -11.57 -7.62 -0.01
C MET A 10 -10.10 -7.85 0.36
N SER A 11 -9.78 -7.95 1.65
CA SER A 11 -8.42 -8.24 2.10
C SER A 11 -7.90 -9.57 1.56
N LYS A 12 -8.75 -10.60 1.56
CA LYS A 12 -8.37 -11.91 1.01
C LYS A 12 -8.11 -11.84 -0.48
N THR A 13 -8.95 -11.11 -1.21
CA THR A 13 -8.80 -10.92 -2.65
C THR A 13 -7.52 -10.17 -2.96
N GLN A 14 -7.25 -9.10 -2.22
CA GLN A 14 -6.05 -8.29 -2.41
C GLN A 14 -4.78 -9.07 -2.09
N LEU A 15 -4.80 -9.88 -1.04
CA LEU A 15 -3.66 -10.72 -0.69
C LEU A 15 -3.38 -11.75 -1.80
N ALA A 16 -4.43 -12.34 -2.37
CA ALA A 16 -4.28 -13.28 -3.47
C ALA A 16 -3.71 -12.61 -4.72
N LEU A 17 -4.17 -11.39 -5.04
CA LEU A 17 -3.64 -10.61 -6.16
C LEU A 17 -2.17 -10.24 -5.94
N LEU A 18 -1.82 -9.86 -4.72
CA LEU A 18 -0.45 -9.51 -4.37
C LEU A 18 0.48 -10.72 -4.53
N ARG A 19 0.05 -11.90 -4.09
CA ARG A 19 0.81 -13.14 -4.26
C ARG A 19 0.99 -13.51 -5.73
N THR A 20 -0.06 -13.34 -6.52
CA THR A 20 -0.01 -13.60 -7.96
C THR A 20 0.97 -12.67 -8.66
N ALA A 21 0.90 -11.38 -8.36
CA ALA A 21 1.82 -10.39 -8.92
C ALA A 21 3.26 -10.67 -8.51
N TRP A 22 3.48 -11.05 -7.27
CA TRP A 22 4.82 -11.41 -6.78
C TRP A 22 5.39 -12.61 -7.52
N ALA A 23 4.57 -13.63 -7.75
CA ALA A 23 5.01 -14.82 -8.48
C ALA A 23 5.42 -14.50 -9.93
N ALA A 24 4.76 -13.52 -10.54
CA ALA A 24 5.07 -13.06 -11.89
C ALA A 24 6.26 -12.10 -11.94
N LEU A 25 6.67 -11.56 -10.79
CA LEU A 25 7.75 -10.59 -10.72
C LEU A 25 9.10 -11.29 -10.86
N ARG A 26 9.94 -10.78 -11.73
CA ARG A 26 11.30 -11.32 -11.88
C ARG A 26 12.20 -10.90 -10.72
N PRO A 27 13.26 -11.67 -10.42
CA PRO A 27 14.25 -11.26 -9.40
C PRO A 27 14.84 -9.89 -9.76
N GLY A 28 15.02 -9.05 -8.74
CA GLY A 28 15.45 -7.67 -8.91
C GLY A 28 14.33 -6.71 -9.25
N GLY A 29 13.11 -7.20 -9.46
CA GLY A 29 11.96 -6.37 -9.78
C GLY A 29 11.32 -5.74 -8.55
N ARG A 30 10.49 -4.73 -8.79
CA ARG A 30 9.74 -4.03 -7.75
C ARG A 30 8.25 -4.13 -8.04
N LEU A 31 7.48 -4.22 -6.97
CA LEU A 31 6.03 -4.31 -7.02
C LEU A 31 5.44 -3.18 -6.18
N VAL A 32 4.45 -2.49 -6.74
CA VAL A 32 3.72 -1.47 -6.01
C VAL A 32 2.33 -2.02 -5.67
N TYR A 33 2.02 -2.05 -4.39
CA TYR A 33 0.70 -2.40 -3.89
C TYR A 33 0.00 -1.11 -3.49
N ALA A 34 -1.11 -0.79 -4.14
CA ALA A 34 -1.85 0.44 -3.89
C ALA A 34 -3.33 0.17 -3.72
N THR A 35 -3.95 0.87 -2.79
CA THR A 35 -5.40 0.80 -2.57
C THR A 35 -5.97 2.19 -2.33
N CYS A 36 -7.27 2.35 -2.58
CA CYS A 36 -8.01 3.56 -2.24
C CYS A 36 -8.79 3.42 -0.94
N SER A 37 -8.47 2.42 -0.13
CA SER A 37 -9.20 2.12 1.09
C SER A 37 -8.67 2.90 2.28
N LEU A 38 -9.58 3.35 3.15
CA LEU A 38 -9.25 3.88 4.47
C LEU A 38 -9.03 2.77 5.50
N SER A 39 -9.35 1.53 5.15
CA SER A 39 -9.30 0.41 6.09
C SER A 39 -7.88 -0.12 6.23
N GLU A 40 -7.39 -0.17 7.45
CA GLU A 40 -6.09 -0.79 7.76
C GLU A 40 -6.07 -2.27 7.35
N GLN A 41 -7.22 -2.96 7.38
CA GLN A 41 -7.32 -4.36 6.98
C GLN A 41 -6.97 -4.58 5.51
N GLU A 42 -7.15 -3.55 4.66
CA GLU A 42 -6.83 -3.62 3.24
C GLU A 42 -5.46 -3.01 2.93
N ASN A 43 -4.81 -2.40 3.91
CA ASN A 43 -3.55 -1.69 3.75
C ASN A 43 -2.40 -2.45 4.44
N ASP A 44 -1.86 -1.93 5.53
CA ASP A 44 -0.72 -2.56 6.22
C ASP A 44 -1.01 -4.00 6.67
N HIS A 45 -2.26 -4.31 6.98
CA HIS A 45 -2.63 -5.66 7.41
C HIS A 45 -2.41 -6.69 6.29
N VAL A 46 -2.79 -6.34 5.05
CA VAL A 46 -2.55 -7.20 3.88
C VAL A 46 -1.06 -7.37 3.63
N VAL A 47 -0.30 -6.28 3.71
CA VAL A 47 1.15 -6.32 3.53
C VAL A 47 1.81 -7.18 4.60
N ARG A 48 1.38 -7.05 5.85
CA ARG A 48 1.90 -7.88 6.95
C ARG A 48 1.67 -9.36 6.70
N ALA A 49 0.45 -9.72 6.27
CA ALA A 49 0.12 -11.10 5.96
C ALA A 49 0.97 -11.63 4.80
N PHE A 50 1.18 -10.80 3.78
CA PHE A 50 2.04 -11.16 2.66
C PHE A 50 3.49 -11.36 3.09
N LEU A 51 4.05 -10.45 3.87
CA LEU A 51 5.43 -10.53 4.33
C LEU A 51 5.67 -11.73 5.25
N THR A 52 4.67 -12.12 6.03
CA THR A 52 4.74 -13.30 6.89
C THR A 52 4.94 -14.56 6.06
N SER A 53 4.28 -14.66 4.91
CA SER A 53 4.38 -15.82 4.02
C SER A 53 5.50 -15.68 2.98
N THR A 54 6.09 -14.50 2.85
CA THR A 54 7.11 -14.20 1.84
C THR A 54 8.27 -13.43 2.49
N PRO A 55 9.06 -14.10 3.36
CA PRO A 55 10.09 -13.41 4.14
C PRO A 55 11.22 -12.83 3.28
N GLN A 56 11.38 -13.26 2.05
CA GLN A 56 12.37 -12.71 1.12
C GLN A 56 11.97 -11.35 0.53
N ALA A 57 10.71 -10.93 0.68
CA ALA A 57 10.26 -9.63 0.19
C ALA A 57 10.81 -8.51 1.07
N HIS A 58 11.26 -7.43 0.43
CA HIS A 58 11.77 -6.26 1.12
C HIS A 58 10.87 -5.06 0.89
N VAL A 59 10.54 -4.33 1.96
CA VAL A 59 9.81 -3.07 1.85
C VAL A 59 10.79 -1.99 1.41
N VAL A 60 10.42 -1.26 0.36
CA VAL A 60 11.23 -0.16 -0.17
C VAL A 60 10.62 1.16 0.28
N ARG A 61 11.44 2.06 0.80
CA ARG A 61 11.04 3.41 1.17
C ARG A 61 11.60 4.41 0.19
N THR A 62 10.89 5.50 -0.04
CA THR A 62 11.36 6.58 -0.90
C THR A 62 11.09 7.93 -0.25
N ASP A 63 12.09 8.80 -0.26
CA ASP A 63 11.98 10.14 0.33
C ASP A 63 10.98 11.02 -0.40
N SER A 64 10.76 10.78 -1.69
CA SER A 64 9.83 11.59 -2.47
C SER A 64 8.38 11.46 -2.00
N LEU A 65 7.98 10.33 -1.40
CA LEU A 65 6.63 10.16 -0.86
C LEU A 65 6.47 10.67 0.56
N VAL A 66 7.55 10.78 1.31
CA VAL A 66 7.50 11.27 2.70
C VAL A 66 6.96 12.70 2.78
N HIS A 67 7.19 13.51 1.73
CA HIS A 67 6.73 14.90 1.68
C HIS A 67 5.23 15.04 1.39
N PHE A 68 4.59 14.01 0.81
CA PHE A 68 3.21 14.06 0.35
C PHE A 68 2.28 13.13 1.11
N CYS A 69 2.83 12.16 1.83
CA CYS A 69 2.07 11.09 2.44
C CYS A 69 2.48 10.90 3.89
N GLN A 70 1.52 10.42 4.67
CA GLN A 70 1.81 9.97 6.02
C GLN A 70 2.44 8.58 5.94
N GLN A 71 3.57 8.39 6.61
CA GLN A 71 4.25 7.11 6.64
C GLN A 71 3.50 6.14 7.55
N THR A 72 3.28 4.92 7.06
CA THR A 72 2.68 3.83 7.84
C THR A 72 3.74 2.78 8.16
N GLU A 73 3.34 1.66 8.79
CA GLU A 73 4.28 0.61 9.16
C GLU A 73 5.03 0.05 7.93
N TYR A 74 4.33 -0.16 6.82
CA TYR A 74 4.94 -0.74 5.61
C TYR A 74 4.88 0.17 4.39
N GLY A 75 4.10 1.23 4.43
CA GLY A 75 3.87 2.05 3.25
C GLY A 75 3.63 3.51 3.57
N TYR A 76 2.83 4.12 2.70
CA TYR A 76 2.50 5.54 2.77
C TYR A 76 1.02 5.73 2.56
N PHE A 77 0.44 6.68 3.27
CA PHE A 77 -0.99 6.97 3.17
C PHE A 77 -1.19 8.45 2.85
N ALA A 78 -1.83 8.73 1.72
CA ALA A 78 -2.20 10.07 1.30
C ALA A 78 -3.66 10.31 1.65
N LEU A 79 -3.92 11.33 2.48
CA LEU A 79 -5.28 11.72 2.83
C LEU A 79 -5.82 12.71 1.80
N PRO A 80 -7.15 12.71 1.54
CA PRO A 80 -7.75 13.59 0.52
C PRO A 80 -7.57 15.08 0.81
N ASP A 81 -7.41 15.46 2.06
CA ASP A 81 -7.26 16.85 2.49
C ASP A 81 -5.81 17.31 2.64
N TYR A 82 -4.87 16.48 2.19
CA TYR A 82 -3.46 16.81 2.30
C TYR A 82 -3.10 17.97 1.38
N VAL A 83 -2.52 19.02 1.95
CA VAL A 83 -2.03 20.18 1.18
C VAL A 83 -0.60 19.92 0.74
N ILE A 84 -0.35 20.04 -0.57
CA ILE A 84 0.98 19.84 -1.12
C ILE A 84 1.90 20.96 -0.64
N PRO A 85 3.03 20.65 0.02
CA PRO A 85 3.95 21.67 0.54
C PRO A 85 4.40 22.65 -0.54
N GLY A 86 4.41 23.94 -0.20
CA GLY A 86 4.81 25.00 -1.12
C GLY A 86 3.75 25.43 -2.11
N THR A 87 2.54 24.90 -2.00
CA THR A 87 1.41 25.27 -2.87
C THR A 87 0.15 25.42 -2.02
N ASP A 88 -0.88 26.08 -2.61
CA ASP A 88 -2.20 26.12 -2.01
C ASP A 88 -3.08 24.97 -2.48
N GLN A 89 -2.52 24.06 -3.26
CA GLN A 89 -3.27 22.96 -3.85
C GLN A 89 -3.33 21.78 -2.87
N ARG A 90 -4.51 21.16 -2.81
CA ARG A 90 -4.70 19.92 -2.09
C ARG A 90 -4.27 18.76 -2.99
N SER A 91 -3.90 17.65 -2.36
CA SER A 91 -3.61 16.44 -3.11
C SER A 91 -4.79 16.09 -4.02
N PRO A 92 -4.55 15.87 -5.33
CA PRO A 92 -5.62 15.48 -6.24
C PRO A 92 -6.09 14.05 -6.00
N TRP A 93 -5.38 13.31 -5.17
CA TRP A 93 -5.68 11.91 -4.92
C TRP A 93 -6.59 11.79 -3.71
N GLY A 94 -7.70 11.06 -3.84
CA GLY A 94 -8.49 10.64 -2.71
C GLY A 94 -7.64 9.76 -1.79
N PRO A 95 -8.22 9.12 -0.77
CA PRO A 95 -7.40 8.28 0.10
C PRO A 95 -6.65 7.26 -0.75
N LEU A 96 -5.34 7.21 -0.56
CA LEU A 96 -4.46 6.33 -1.34
C LEU A 96 -3.39 5.75 -0.42
N TYR A 97 -3.34 4.44 -0.36
CA TYR A 97 -2.28 3.72 0.32
C TYR A 97 -1.34 3.13 -0.72
N ILE A 98 -0.04 3.28 -0.49
CA ILE A 98 1.00 2.76 -1.38
C ILE A 98 2.04 2.02 -0.55
N CYS A 99 2.37 0.80 -0.97
CA CYS A 99 3.49 0.04 -0.42
C CYS A 99 4.33 -0.50 -1.56
N MET A 100 5.64 -0.29 -1.47
CA MET A 100 6.57 -0.76 -2.49
C MET A 100 7.37 -1.94 -1.95
N LEU A 101 7.45 -3.02 -2.73
CA LEU A 101 8.12 -4.25 -2.37
C LEU A 101 9.15 -4.60 -3.44
N GLU A 102 10.29 -5.14 -3.01
CA GLU A 102 11.36 -5.55 -3.90
C GLU A 102 11.62 -7.05 -3.76
N LYS A 103 11.79 -7.69 -4.90
CA LYS A 103 12.17 -9.10 -4.98
C LYS A 103 13.67 -9.19 -5.23
N PRO A 104 14.42 -9.80 -4.29
CA PRO A 104 15.86 -9.93 -4.45
C PRO A 104 16.26 -10.81 -5.63
#